data_a208c791db3f4e4a26f136a69a1526c1
#
_entry.id   a208c791db3f4e4a26f136a69a1526c1
#
_cell.length_a   1.000
_cell.length_b   1.000
_cell.length_c   1.000
_cell.angle_alpha   90.00
_cell.angle_beta   90.00
_cell.angle_gamma   90.00
#
_symmetry.space_group_name_H-M   'P 1'
#
loop_
_entity.id
_entity.type
_entity.pdbx_description
1 polymer ?
#
loop_
_entity_poly.entity_id
_entity_poly.type
_entity_poly.pdbx_seq_one_letter_code
_entity_poly.pdbx_strand_id
1 'polypeptide(L)'
;VDAAANFAAWQGLLAANPDALAMVGLCAPDVESIGKVNKAAKNTKTIGAGYDLTAGNLEALANGSAHISLGQTPFIQGYLPVYILVDSIKRKIKINKPGFVDAGTEIVTATSVTEPFKLPALTFKDLQAMATSQTKTRKYYDPVVKGYIKDWQKNLKPIAQESA
;
A
#
# COMPACT_ATOMS: atom_id res chain seq x y z
N VAL A 1 1.98 -6.15 14.69
CA VAL A 1 3.19 -5.48 15.25
C VAL A 1 2.69 -4.46 16.27
N ASP A 2 3.26 -4.48 17.47
CA ASP A 2 2.95 -3.50 18.52
C ASP A 2 3.54 -2.13 18.14
N ALA A 3 2.74 -1.07 18.21
CA ALA A 3 3.14 0.26 17.75
C ALA A 3 4.23 0.89 18.62
N ALA A 4 4.21 0.64 19.94
CA ALA A 4 5.21 1.17 20.84
C ALA A 4 6.56 0.47 20.66
N ALA A 5 6.55 -0.86 20.52
CA ALA A 5 7.75 -1.64 20.22
C ALA A 5 8.34 -1.28 18.85
N ASN A 6 7.49 -1.05 17.85
CA ASN A 6 7.93 -0.62 16.51
C ASN A 6 8.60 0.77 16.57
N PHE A 7 7.99 1.72 17.27
CA PHE A 7 8.59 3.04 17.48
C PHE A 7 9.95 2.96 18.19
N ALA A 8 10.04 2.18 19.27
CA ALA A 8 11.30 2.00 20.02
C ALA A 8 12.40 1.37 19.18
N ALA A 9 12.05 0.40 18.30
CA ALA A 9 12.99 -0.21 17.39
C ALA A 9 13.56 0.81 16.38
N TRP A 10 12.72 1.62 15.76
CA TRP A 10 13.17 2.68 14.85
C TRP A 10 13.99 3.76 15.55
N GLN A 11 13.64 4.11 16.79
CA GLN A 11 14.43 5.04 17.61
C GLN A 11 15.83 4.49 17.87
N GLY A 12 15.95 3.21 18.23
CA GLY A 12 17.23 2.53 18.41
C GLY A 12 18.05 2.48 17.12
N LEU A 13 17.42 2.18 15.98
CA LEU A 13 18.09 2.16 14.69
C LEU A 13 18.65 3.53 14.29
N LEU A 14 17.89 4.61 14.47
CA LEU A 14 18.40 5.97 14.20
C LEU A 14 19.54 6.34 15.14
N ALA A 15 19.42 6.01 16.43
CA ALA A 15 20.48 6.29 17.40
C ALA A 15 21.79 5.55 17.09
N ALA A 16 21.70 4.30 16.59
CA ALA A 16 22.84 3.51 16.18
C ALA A 16 23.43 3.95 14.81
N ASN A 17 22.65 4.65 13.99
CA ASN A 17 23.02 5.08 12.64
C ASN A 17 22.65 6.55 12.41
N PRO A 18 23.25 7.51 13.13
CA PRO A 18 22.81 8.92 13.08
C PRO A 18 23.03 9.59 11.72
N ASP A 19 23.89 9.03 10.88
CA ASP A 19 24.20 9.53 9.54
C ASP A 19 23.40 8.80 8.42
N ALA A 20 22.42 7.97 8.79
CA ALA A 20 21.60 7.26 7.82
C ALA A 20 20.88 8.24 6.89
N LEU A 21 21.04 8.09 5.59
CA LEU A 21 20.38 8.92 4.58
C LEU A 21 18.92 8.55 4.39
N ALA A 22 18.56 7.28 4.66
CA ALA A 22 17.19 6.79 4.57
C ALA A 22 16.92 5.70 5.60
N MET A 23 15.67 5.64 6.04
CA MET A 23 15.06 4.54 6.80
C MET A 23 13.87 4.02 5.98
N VAL A 24 13.88 2.73 5.67
CA VAL A 24 12.84 2.10 4.85
C VAL A 24 12.23 0.93 5.61
N GLY A 25 10.95 1.03 5.91
CA GLY A 25 10.21 0.02 6.64
C GLY A 25 9.39 -0.90 5.72
N LEU A 26 9.21 -2.15 6.14
CA LEU A 26 8.47 -3.17 5.39
C LEU A 26 7.12 -3.54 6.02
N CYS A 27 6.82 -2.99 7.20
CA CYS A 27 5.58 -3.24 7.93
C CYS A 27 4.66 -2.02 7.94
N ALA A 28 3.36 -2.25 8.03
CA ALA A 28 2.34 -1.19 8.00
C ALA A 28 2.58 -0.01 8.97
N PRO A 29 3.06 -0.17 10.23
CA PRO A 29 3.27 0.95 11.14
C PRO A 29 4.62 1.67 10.94
N ASP A 30 5.47 1.22 10.03
CA ASP A 30 6.85 1.71 9.96
C ASP A 30 6.95 3.17 9.55
N VAL A 31 6.21 3.59 8.51
CA VAL A 31 6.25 4.99 8.03
C VAL A 31 5.83 5.97 9.12
N GLU A 32 4.77 5.64 9.86
CA GLU A 32 4.31 6.43 11.00
C GLU A 32 5.39 6.49 12.11
N SER A 33 5.98 5.34 12.45
CA SER A 33 7.01 5.25 13.49
C SER A 33 8.29 5.99 13.10
N ILE A 34 8.76 5.82 11.85
CA ILE A 34 9.91 6.58 11.31
C ILE A 34 9.63 8.08 11.37
N GLY A 35 8.42 8.50 10.95
CA GLY A 35 8.02 9.90 11.03
C GLY A 35 8.05 10.45 12.46
N LYS A 36 7.55 9.70 13.43
CA LYS A 36 7.60 10.07 14.85
C LYS A 36 9.03 10.17 15.38
N VAL A 37 9.90 9.23 14.99
CA VAL A 37 11.32 9.23 15.36
C VAL A 37 12.05 10.44 14.77
N ASN A 38 11.88 10.70 13.48
CA ASN A 38 12.45 11.87 12.81
C ASN A 38 12.01 13.18 13.51
N LYS A 39 10.71 13.30 13.82
CA LYS A 39 10.16 14.46 14.50
C LYS A 39 10.74 14.62 15.91
N ALA A 40 10.79 13.55 16.71
CA ALA A 40 11.32 13.56 18.06
C ALA A 40 12.82 13.93 18.09
N ALA A 41 13.59 13.42 17.15
CA ALA A 41 15.02 13.71 17.00
C ALA A 41 15.30 15.04 16.28
N LYS A 42 14.29 15.76 15.83
CA LYS A 42 14.42 16.94 14.94
C LYS A 42 15.27 16.64 13.71
N ASN A 43 15.19 15.41 13.23
CA ASN A 43 15.96 14.94 12.08
C ASN A 43 15.23 15.26 10.78
N THR A 44 15.78 16.14 9.98
CA THR A 44 15.24 16.55 8.67
C THR A 44 16.06 16.03 7.50
N LYS A 45 17.09 15.22 7.76
CA LYS A 45 18.02 14.72 6.75
C LYS A 45 17.68 13.32 6.26
N THR A 46 17.18 12.47 7.17
CA THR A 46 16.90 11.07 6.87
C THR A 46 15.55 10.93 6.17
N ILE A 47 15.56 10.39 4.97
CA ILE A 47 14.34 10.07 4.22
C ILE A 47 13.62 8.90 4.90
N GLY A 48 12.37 9.09 5.28
CA GLY A 48 11.50 8.03 5.80
C GLY A 48 10.61 7.47 4.69
N ALA A 49 10.63 6.16 4.51
CA ALA A 49 9.81 5.48 3.50
C ALA A 49 9.30 4.12 4.01
N GLY A 50 8.28 3.57 3.35
CA GLY A 50 7.77 2.24 3.68
C GLY A 50 6.47 1.89 2.96
N TYR A 51 5.70 1.01 3.55
CA TYR A 51 4.51 0.42 2.96
C TYR A 51 3.23 0.81 3.69
N ASP A 52 2.13 0.63 2.98
CA ASP A 52 0.75 0.82 3.37
C ASP A 52 0.29 2.28 3.57
N LEU A 53 -0.95 2.52 3.20
CA LEU A 53 -1.59 3.84 3.26
C LEU A 53 -2.49 3.93 4.50
N THR A 54 -1.95 3.62 5.67
CA THR A 54 -2.67 3.81 6.94
C THR A 54 -2.85 5.30 7.23
N ALA A 55 -3.81 5.63 8.10
CA ALA A 55 -4.03 7.02 8.49
C ALA A 55 -2.77 7.66 9.09
N GLY A 56 -2.04 6.92 9.94
CA GLY A 56 -0.79 7.39 10.56
C GLY A 56 0.35 7.59 9.55
N ASN A 57 0.49 6.68 8.58
CA ASN A 57 1.47 6.83 7.51
C ASN A 57 1.18 8.07 6.66
N LEU A 58 -0.08 8.27 6.26
CA LEU A 58 -0.49 9.45 5.49
C LEU A 58 -0.31 10.75 6.29
N GLU A 59 -0.55 10.73 7.61
CA GLU A 59 -0.27 11.88 8.46
C GLU A 59 1.23 12.21 8.52
N ALA A 60 2.09 11.19 8.62
CA ALA A 60 3.55 11.38 8.60
C ALA A 60 4.05 11.99 7.29
N LEU A 61 3.46 11.60 6.14
CA LEU A 61 3.73 12.24 4.85
C LEU A 61 3.24 13.69 4.83
N ALA A 62 2.00 13.93 5.28
CA ALA A 62 1.38 15.27 5.25
C ALA A 62 2.16 16.31 6.07
N ASN A 63 2.73 15.89 7.19
CA ASN A 63 3.51 16.79 8.06
C ASN A 63 5.02 16.82 7.75
N GLY A 64 5.45 16.11 6.69
CA GLY A 64 6.84 16.09 6.22
C GLY A 64 7.82 15.30 7.08
N SER A 65 7.35 14.52 8.08
CA SER A 65 8.22 13.72 8.94
C SER A 65 8.60 12.37 8.31
N ALA A 66 7.84 11.91 7.31
CA ALA A 66 8.19 10.84 6.38
C ALA A 66 7.96 11.33 4.94
N HIS A 67 8.40 10.59 3.94
CA HIS A 67 8.50 11.10 2.57
C HIS A 67 7.75 10.26 1.53
N ILE A 68 7.77 8.93 1.66
CA ILE A 68 7.21 8.01 0.67
C ILE A 68 6.46 6.89 1.38
N SER A 69 5.27 6.54 0.88
CA SER A 69 4.59 5.31 1.25
C SER A 69 4.07 4.59 0.01
N LEU A 70 4.23 3.27 -0.01
CA LEU A 70 3.76 2.41 -1.09
C LEU A 70 2.43 1.77 -0.69
N GLY A 71 1.38 2.05 -1.46
CA GLY A 71 0.09 1.40 -1.31
C GLY A 71 0.07 0.07 -2.05
N GLN A 72 -0.43 -0.97 -1.40
CA GLN A 72 -0.52 -2.33 -1.94
C GLN A 72 -1.93 -2.73 -2.36
N THR A 73 -2.87 -1.80 -2.36
CA THR A 73 -4.29 -2.04 -2.70
C THR A 73 -4.92 -3.25 -1.97
N PRO A 74 -4.87 -3.34 -0.63
CA PRO A 74 -5.32 -4.52 0.13
C PRO A 74 -6.79 -4.87 -0.12
N PHE A 75 -7.62 -3.89 -0.49
CA PHE A 75 -9.00 -4.15 -0.89
C PHE A 75 -9.08 -5.07 -2.12
N ILE A 76 -8.28 -4.82 -3.16
CA ILE A 76 -8.24 -5.64 -4.37
C ILE A 76 -7.66 -7.01 -4.04
N GLN A 77 -6.56 -7.06 -3.27
CA GLN A 77 -5.92 -8.30 -2.84
C GLN A 77 -6.87 -9.23 -2.07
N GLY A 78 -7.76 -8.68 -1.25
CA GLY A 78 -8.75 -9.45 -0.51
C GLY A 78 -9.97 -9.83 -1.36
N TYR A 79 -10.48 -8.93 -2.17
CA TYR A 79 -11.74 -9.10 -2.88
C TYR A 79 -11.62 -10.03 -4.11
N LEU A 80 -10.61 -9.82 -4.97
CA LEU A 80 -10.48 -10.55 -6.24
C LEU A 80 -10.29 -12.06 -6.07
N PRO A 81 -9.44 -12.57 -5.17
CA PRO A 81 -9.28 -14.02 -5.00
C PRO A 81 -10.58 -14.71 -4.62
N VAL A 82 -11.32 -14.14 -3.68
CA VAL A 82 -12.62 -14.68 -3.26
C VAL A 82 -13.60 -14.68 -4.43
N TYR A 83 -13.65 -13.57 -5.17
CA TYR A 83 -14.53 -13.50 -6.34
C TYR A 83 -14.16 -14.53 -7.41
N ILE A 84 -12.88 -14.67 -7.77
CA ILE A 84 -12.40 -15.63 -8.77
C ILE A 84 -12.78 -17.06 -8.37
N LEU A 85 -12.57 -17.43 -7.10
CA LEU A 85 -12.94 -18.75 -6.59
C LEU A 85 -14.45 -19.00 -6.69
N VAL A 86 -15.26 -18.07 -6.24
CA VAL A 86 -16.73 -18.19 -6.29
C VAL A 86 -17.22 -18.28 -7.74
N ASP A 87 -16.70 -17.44 -8.63
CA ASP A 87 -17.08 -17.44 -10.04
C ASP A 87 -16.64 -18.72 -10.76
N SER A 88 -15.43 -19.22 -10.47
CA SER A 88 -14.93 -20.48 -11.01
C SER A 88 -15.84 -21.66 -10.64
N ILE A 89 -16.30 -21.71 -9.38
CA ILE A 89 -17.22 -22.75 -8.91
C ILE A 89 -18.58 -22.62 -9.62
N LYS A 90 -19.17 -21.42 -9.65
CA LYS A 90 -20.48 -21.18 -10.26
C LYS A 90 -20.51 -21.49 -11.75
N ARG A 91 -19.46 -21.14 -12.47
CA ARG A 91 -19.35 -21.38 -13.92
C ARG A 91 -18.68 -22.70 -14.27
N LYS A 92 -18.30 -23.53 -13.27
CA LYS A 92 -17.58 -24.81 -13.45
C LYS A 92 -16.27 -24.64 -14.23
N ILE A 93 -15.58 -23.51 -14.06
CA ILE A 93 -14.30 -23.23 -14.69
C ILE A 93 -13.20 -23.79 -13.80
N LYS A 94 -12.33 -24.64 -14.35
CA LYS A 94 -11.18 -25.17 -13.64
C LYS A 94 -10.01 -24.15 -13.69
N ILE A 95 -9.43 -23.84 -12.55
CA ILE A 95 -8.16 -23.12 -12.45
C ILE A 95 -7.05 -24.18 -12.58
N ASN A 96 -6.61 -24.45 -13.80
CA ASN A 96 -5.71 -25.57 -14.11
C ASN A 96 -4.23 -25.23 -13.97
N LYS A 97 -3.89 -23.94 -13.84
CA LYS A 97 -2.51 -23.49 -13.73
C LYS A 97 -2.38 -22.46 -12.61
N PRO A 98 -1.29 -22.50 -11.85
CA PRO A 98 -1.01 -21.42 -10.92
C PRO A 98 -0.81 -20.11 -11.70
N GLY A 99 -1.24 -19.01 -11.11
CA GLY A 99 -1.11 -17.70 -11.71
C GLY A 99 -1.37 -16.62 -10.66
N PHE A 100 -1.09 -15.36 -11.00
CA PHE A 100 -1.35 -14.22 -10.16
C PHE A 100 -2.14 -13.14 -10.89
N VAL A 101 -2.79 -12.30 -10.14
CA VAL A 101 -3.43 -11.07 -10.61
C VAL A 101 -2.70 -9.89 -9.99
N ASP A 102 -2.17 -9.02 -10.84
CA ASP A 102 -1.50 -7.81 -10.41
C ASP A 102 -2.50 -6.87 -9.72
N ALA A 103 -2.31 -6.65 -8.44
CA ALA A 103 -3.15 -5.74 -7.65
C ALA A 103 -2.70 -4.27 -7.76
N GLY A 104 -1.58 -4.01 -8.43
CA GLY A 104 -0.99 -2.69 -8.58
C GLY A 104 -0.31 -2.17 -7.32
N THR A 105 0.49 -1.12 -7.49
CA THR A 105 1.17 -0.42 -6.40
C THR A 105 1.00 1.08 -6.58
N GLU A 106 0.52 1.76 -5.55
CA GLU A 106 0.44 3.21 -5.49
C GLU A 106 1.73 3.75 -4.87
N ILE A 107 2.31 4.78 -5.46
CA ILE A 107 3.44 5.50 -4.87
C ILE A 107 2.93 6.86 -4.40
N VAL A 108 3.02 7.10 -3.10
CA VAL A 108 2.45 8.28 -2.45
C VAL A 108 3.52 9.10 -1.76
N THR A 109 3.54 10.39 -2.05
CA THR A 109 4.28 11.41 -1.32
C THR A 109 3.31 12.48 -0.81
N ALA A 110 3.77 13.48 -0.06
CA ALA A 110 2.92 14.59 0.37
C ALA A 110 2.25 15.37 -0.78
N THR A 111 2.84 15.34 -1.99
CA THR A 111 2.43 16.16 -3.13
C THR A 111 1.98 15.37 -4.35
N SER A 112 2.17 14.05 -4.36
CA SER A 112 1.83 13.23 -5.52
C SER A 112 1.30 11.86 -5.12
N VAL A 113 0.38 11.35 -5.94
CA VAL A 113 -0.15 10.00 -5.88
C VAL A 113 -0.03 9.40 -7.26
N THR A 114 0.72 8.31 -7.39
CA THR A 114 0.82 7.57 -8.64
C THR A 114 -0.16 6.40 -8.60
N GLU A 115 -1.09 6.39 -9.54
CA GLU A 115 -2.18 5.43 -9.62
C GLU A 115 -1.87 4.36 -10.69
N PRO A 116 -1.86 3.05 -10.35
CA PRO A 116 -1.52 1.99 -11.31
C PRO A 116 -2.64 1.63 -12.29
N PHE A 117 -3.90 2.06 -12.02
CA PHE A 117 -5.07 1.57 -12.76
C PHE A 117 -5.68 2.68 -13.58
N LYS A 118 -5.41 3.44 -14.30
CA LYS A 118 -6.14 4.43 -15.14
C LYS A 118 -7.50 4.85 -14.53
N LEU A 119 -7.54 5.01 -13.21
CA LEU A 119 -8.67 5.56 -12.47
C LEU A 119 -8.57 7.09 -12.41
N PRO A 120 -9.64 7.79 -12.00
CA PRO A 120 -9.55 9.21 -11.70
C PRO A 120 -8.41 9.48 -10.70
N ALA A 121 -7.61 10.49 -10.95
CA ALA A 121 -6.51 10.85 -10.06
C ALA A 121 -7.02 11.09 -8.63
N LEU A 122 -6.34 10.48 -7.66
CA LEU A 122 -6.59 10.71 -6.24
C LEU A 122 -5.77 11.90 -5.76
N THR A 123 -6.42 12.72 -4.95
CA THR A 123 -5.69 13.68 -4.14
C THR A 123 -5.22 13.03 -2.84
N PHE A 124 -4.24 13.63 -2.18
CA PHE A 124 -3.82 13.17 -0.86
C PHE A 124 -4.98 13.15 0.16
N LYS A 125 -5.90 14.12 0.08
CA LYS A 125 -7.10 14.19 0.91
C LYS A 125 -8.06 13.01 0.65
N ASP A 126 -8.17 12.56 -0.60
CA ASP A 126 -8.98 11.39 -0.93
C ASP A 126 -8.40 10.13 -0.31
N LEU A 127 -7.08 9.94 -0.35
CA LEU A 127 -6.41 8.82 0.31
C LEU A 127 -6.64 8.82 1.82
N GLN A 128 -6.51 9.98 2.48
CA GLN A 128 -6.80 10.10 3.91
C GLN A 128 -8.26 9.72 4.23
N ALA A 129 -9.20 10.13 3.38
CA ALA A 129 -10.60 9.77 3.54
C ALA A 129 -10.89 8.29 3.26
N MET A 130 -10.14 7.65 2.37
CA MET A 130 -10.23 6.21 2.07
C MET A 130 -9.61 5.37 3.18
N ALA A 131 -8.49 5.77 3.76
CA ALA A 131 -7.82 5.07 4.86
C ALA A 131 -8.73 4.86 6.09
N THR A 132 -9.75 5.68 6.24
CA THR A 132 -10.74 5.59 7.33
C THR A 132 -12.13 5.15 6.88
N SER A 133 -12.33 4.80 5.60
CA SER A 133 -13.65 4.46 5.05
C SER A 133 -13.61 3.36 4.00
N GLN A 134 -13.94 2.15 4.39
CA GLN A 134 -14.08 1.01 3.46
C GLN A 134 -15.07 1.28 2.32
N THR A 135 -16.14 2.03 2.59
CA THR A 135 -17.13 2.39 1.56
C THR A 135 -16.51 3.26 0.46
N LYS A 136 -15.71 4.26 0.83
CA LYS A 136 -15.01 5.11 -0.15
C LYS A 136 -13.97 4.31 -0.93
N THR A 137 -13.18 3.48 -0.26
CA THR A 137 -12.20 2.58 -0.87
C THR A 137 -12.86 1.66 -1.89
N ARG A 138 -13.93 0.98 -1.49
CA ARG A 138 -14.71 0.11 -2.39
C ARG A 138 -15.23 0.86 -3.60
N LYS A 139 -15.85 2.02 -3.41
CA LYS A 139 -16.40 2.82 -4.50
C LYS A 139 -15.32 3.23 -5.52
N TYR A 140 -14.15 3.57 -5.05
CA TYR A 140 -13.03 3.97 -5.90
C TYR A 140 -12.51 2.81 -6.76
N TYR A 141 -12.28 1.64 -6.14
CA TYR A 141 -11.75 0.47 -6.85
C TYR A 141 -12.80 -0.37 -7.58
N ASP A 142 -14.10 -0.10 -7.43
CA ASP A 142 -15.18 -0.86 -8.08
C ASP A 142 -15.02 -0.99 -9.60
N PRO A 143 -14.58 0.04 -10.37
CA PRO A 143 -14.34 -0.11 -11.81
C PRO A 143 -13.21 -1.11 -12.14
N VAL A 144 -12.14 -1.13 -11.34
CA VAL A 144 -11.03 -2.08 -11.50
C VAL A 144 -11.52 -3.49 -11.25
N VAL A 145 -12.21 -3.68 -10.12
CA VAL A 145 -12.80 -4.97 -9.75
C VAL A 145 -13.73 -5.47 -10.84
N LYS A 146 -14.63 -4.64 -11.35
CA LYS A 146 -15.55 -5.00 -12.45
C LYS A 146 -14.80 -5.37 -13.74
N GLY A 147 -13.71 -4.67 -14.05
CA GLY A 147 -12.85 -4.99 -15.18
C GLY A 147 -12.21 -6.37 -15.07
N TYR A 148 -11.64 -6.69 -13.91
CA TYR A 148 -11.07 -8.02 -13.65
C TYR A 148 -12.11 -9.13 -13.67
N ILE A 149 -13.27 -8.89 -13.05
CA ILE A 149 -14.37 -9.85 -12.95
C ILE A 149 -14.89 -10.27 -14.33
N LYS A 150 -15.00 -9.32 -15.25
CA LYS A 150 -15.57 -9.58 -16.57
C LYS A 150 -14.81 -10.67 -17.33
N ASP A 151 -13.50 -10.74 -17.16
CA ASP A 151 -12.65 -11.70 -17.84
C ASP A 151 -11.37 -12.02 -17.05
N TRP A 152 -11.54 -12.47 -15.80
CA TRP A 152 -10.42 -12.74 -14.91
C TRP A 152 -9.42 -13.77 -15.45
N GLN A 153 -9.89 -14.71 -16.30
CA GLN A 153 -9.03 -15.71 -16.90
C GLN A 153 -7.96 -15.11 -17.82
N LYS A 154 -8.28 -14.01 -18.51
CA LYS A 154 -7.32 -13.28 -19.34
C LYS A 154 -6.36 -12.43 -18.51
N ASN A 155 -6.80 -12.02 -17.32
CA ASN A 155 -6.00 -11.21 -16.41
C ASN A 155 -5.08 -12.05 -15.52
N LEU A 156 -5.21 -13.40 -15.55
CA LEU A 156 -4.35 -14.29 -14.78
C LEU A 156 -2.99 -14.42 -15.49
N LYS A 157 -1.97 -13.82 -14.89
CA LYS A 157 -0.59 -13.87 -15.41
C LYS A 157 0.13 -15.13 -14.93
N PRO A 158 1.02 -15.75 -15.73
CA PRO A 158 1.90 -16.82 -15.26
C PRO A 158 2.81 -16.36 -14.13
N ILE A 159 3.07 -17.22 -13.13
CA ILE A 159 3.96 -16.91 -12.00
C ILE A 159 5.36 -16.46 -12.46
N ALA A 160 5.85 -17.02 -13.57
CA ALA A 160 7.16 -16.62 -14.13
C ALA A 160 7.24 -15.12 -14.54
N GLN A 161 6.11 -14.41 -14.60
CA GLN A 161 6.07 -12.97 -14.90
C GLN A 161 6.00 -12.09 -13.64
N GLU A 162 5.97 -12.69 -12.43
CA GLU A 162 5.89 -11.95 -11.18
C GLU A 162 7.18 -11.16 -10.89
N SER A 163 8.30 -11.64 -11.41
CA SER A 163 9.65 -11.07 -11.19
C SER A 163 10.16 -10.18 -12.34
N ALA A 164 9.31 -9.81 -13.28
CA ALA A 164 9.68 -9.03 -14.45
C ALA A 164 9.39 -7.52 -14.30
#